data_e41ae8dcc4ac36e30ab6fd1b67aefcc0
#
_entry.id   e41ae8dcc4ac36e30ab6fd1b67aefcc0
#
_cell.length_a   1.000
_cell.length_b   1.000
_cell.length_c   1.000
_cell.angle_alpha   90.00
_cell.angle_beta   90.00
_cell.angle_gamma   90.00
#
_symmetry.space_group_name_H-M   'P 1'
#
loop_
_entity.id
_entity.type
_entity.pdbx_description
1 polymer ?
#
loop_
_entity_poly.entity_id
_entity_poly.type
_entity_poly.pdbx_seq_one_letter_code
_entity_poly.pdbx_strand_id
1 'polypeptide(L)'
;MFLLDNRVLQLDTPFEHDGTSYPANWLRLATPEERAAIGITEVVEQPRPDDRFFWVSGPNLDGSWTATPKDLDGLKKSWTAQFKQTAYSMLLPSDWLIIRKQENNTDIPADWTTYREAVRVKTAYTITALEAATDIDAFISVVTTVEWPVSPDNQPMVEEPVAPVVEPIQPVSPAQ
;
A
#
# COMPACT_ATOMS: atom_id res chain seq x y z
N MET A 1 18.07 -18.93 1.28
CA MET A 1 19.19 -19.12 0.32
C MET A 1 20.18 -20.12 0.89
N PHE A 2 20.75 -21.02 0.06
CA PHE A 2 21.77 -22.00 0.53
C PHE A 2 23.14 -21.62 -0.05
N LEU A 3 24.16 -21.64 0.80
CA LEU A 3 25.53 -21.32 0.42
C LEU A 3 26.45 -22.53 0.64
N LEU A 4 27.31 -22.80 -0.32
CA LEU A 4 28.41 -23.74 -0.24
C LEU A 4 29.66 -23.06 -0.81
N ASP A 5 30.72 -22.94 -0.04
CA ASP A 5 31.98 -22.30 -0.43
C ASP A 5 31.81 -20.88 -1.05
N ASN A 6 30.99 -20.03 -0.41
CA ASN A 6 30.60 -18.70 -0.91
C ASN A 6 29.85 -18.69 -2.25
N ARG A 7 29.35 -19.83 -2.68
CA ARG A 7 28.53 -19.97 -3.89
C ARG A 7 27.07 -20.24 -3.53
N VAL A 8 26.16 -19.52 -4.14
CA VAL A 8 24.72 -19.75 -3.98
C VAL A 8 24.34 -21.05 -4.70
N LEU A 9 23.76 -21.98 -3.97
CA LEU A 9 23.13 -23.17 -4.51
C LEU A 9 21.66 -22.89 -4.80
N GLN A 10 21.23 -23.21 -6.03
CA GLN A 10 19.83 -23.10 -6.41
C GLN A 10 19.05 -24.37 -6.08
N LEU A 11 17.84 -24.23 -5.59
CA LEU A 11 16.92 -25.35 -5.42
C LEU A 11 16.66 -26.02 -6.79
N ASP A 12 16.43 -27.32 -6.72
CA ASP A 12 16.13 -28.16 -7.88
C ASP A 12 17.21 -28.15 -8.99
N THR A 13 18.47 -27.88 -8.58
CA THR A 13 19.63 -27.93 -9.47
C THR A 13 20.65 -28.89 -8.90
N PRO A 14 21.16 -29.85 -9.68
CA PRO A 14 22.23 -30.75 -9.22
C PRO A 14 23.52 -29.99 -9.01
N PHE A 15 24.31 -30.41 -8.05
CA PHE A 15 25.63 -29.83 -7.76
C PHE A 15 26.64 -30.88 -7.41
N GLU A 16 27.92 -30.56 -7.49
CA GLU A 16 29.03 -31.40 -7.08
C GLU A 16 29.81 -30.72 -5.96
N HIS A 17 30.22 -31.52 -4.97
CA HIS A 17 31.08 -31.08 -3.87
C HIS A 17 31.97 -32.25 -3.42
N ASP A 18 33.28 -31.98 -3.28
CA ASP A 18 34.30 -32.97 -2.89
C ASP A 18 34.23 -34.31 -3.67
N GLY A 19 34.02 -34.20 -5.00
CA GLY A 19 33.94 -35.36 -5.90
C GLY A 19 32.66 -36.18 -5.77
N THR A 20 31.68 -35.72 -4.98
CA THR A 20 30.35 -36.33 -4.86
C THR A 20 29.33 -35.53 -5.60
N SER A 21 28.51 -36.20 -6.44
CA SER A 21 27.42 -35.58 -7.19
C SER A 21 26.12 -35.69 -6.39
N TYR A 22 25.46 -34.57 -6.18
CA TYR A 22 24.18 -34.43 -5.47
C TYR A 22 23.06 -34.19 -6.46
N PRO A 23 21.95 -34.97 -6.40
CA PRO A 23 20.83 -34.80 -7.31
C PRO A 23 20.08 -33.48 -7.06
N ALA A 24 19.34 -33.02 -8.09
CA ALA A 24 18.63 -31.74 -8.06
C ALA A 24 17.71 -31.54 -6.85
N ASN A 25 17.05 -32.60 -6.38
CA ASN A 25 16.12 -32.54 -5.25
C ASN A 25 16.80 -32.65 -3.88
N TRP A 26 18.14 -32.87 -3.81
CA TRP A 26 18.83 -33.13 -2.57
C TRP A 26 18.69 -32.00 -1.56
N LEU A 27 18.89 -30.74 -1.98
CA LEU A 27 18.75 -29.58 -1.09
C LEU A 27 17.37 -29.47 -0.43
N ARG A 28 16.34 -29.97 -1.09
CA ARG A 28 14.96 -29.94 -0.60
C ARG A 28 14.67 -31.08 0.40
N LEU A 29 15.30 -32.23 0.21
CA LEU A 29 15.02 -33.43 0.98
C LEU A 29 15.99 -33.62 2.17
N ALA A 30 17.20 -33.08 2.05
CA ALA A 30 18.22 -33.16 3.11
C ALA A 30 17.80 -32.40 4.36
N THR A 31 18.10 -33.00 5.53
CA THR A 31 17.91 -32.34 6.82
C THR A 31 18.91 -31.18 7.00
N PRO A 32 18.66 -30.23 7.93
CA PRO A 32 19.63 -29.20 8.26
C PRO A 32 21.01 -29.77 8.66
N GLU A 33 21.02 -30.85 9.37
CA GLU A 33 22.24 -31.55 9.84
C GLU A 33 23.02 -32.12 8.66
N GLU A 34 22.36 -32.78 7.71
CA GLU A 34 22.99 -33.30 6.49
C GLU A 34 23.58 -32.22 5.63
N ARG A 35 22.86 -31.08 5.49
CA ARG A 35 23.36 -29.88 4.77
C ARG A 35 24.59 -29.31 5.46
N ALA A 36 24.54 -29.17 6.79
CA ALA A 36 25.68 -28.64 7.56
C ALA A 36 26.89 -29.55 7.49
N ALA A 37 26.69 -30.87 7.43
CA ALA A 37 27.78 -31.89 7.38
C ALA A 37 28.67 -31.73 6.13
N ILE A 38 28.14 -31.20 5.03
CA ILE A 38 28.89 -30.90 3.80
C ILE A 38 29.21 -29.42 3.64
N GLY A 39 29.07 -28.61 4.69
CA GLY A 39 29.44 -27.20 4.70
C GLY A 39 28.38 -26.27 4.11
N ILE A 40 27.16 -26.74 3.84
CA ILE A 40 26.08 -25.86 3.37
C ILE A 40 25.52 -25.06 4.55
N THR A 41 25.52 -23.73 4.37
CA THR A 41 24.91 -22.79 5.31
C THR A 41 23.60 -22.29 4.75
N GLU A 42 22.54 -22.31 5.56
CA GLU A 42 21.27 -21.70 5.22
C GLU A 42 21.26 -20.23 5.69
N VAL A 43 21.12 -19.32 4.72
CA VAL A 43 21.05 -17.88 4.97
C VAL A 43 19.61 -17.40 4.79
N VAL A 44 19.08 -16.75 5.80
CA VAL A 44 17.75 -16.12 5.74
C VAL A 44 17.88 -14.79 5.04
N GLU A 45 17.18 -14.66 3.91
CA GLU A 45 17.13 -13.38 3.19
C GLU A 45 16.34 -12.35 3.99
N GLN A 46 16.89 -11.14 4.09
CA GLN A 46 16.18 -10.01 4.69
C GLN A 46 15.10 -9.49 3.74
N PRO A 47 14.07 -8.80 4.26
CA PRO A 47 13.07 -8.15 3.43
C PRO A 47 13.73 -7.22 2.40
N ARG A 48 13.34 -7.37 1.13
CA ARG A 48 13.85 -6.53 0.05
C ARG A 48 13.38 -5.09 0.24
N PRO A 49 14.28 -4.09 0.23
CA PRO A 49 13.93 -2.67 0.26
C PRO A 49 13.03 -2.29 -0.92
N ASP A 50 12.18 -1.29 -0.72
CA ASP A 50 11.23 -0.83 -1.73
C ASP A 50 11.95 -0.09 -2.86
N ASP A 51 11.88 -0.64 -4.07
CA ASP A 51 12.51 -0.08 -5.26
C ASP A 51 11.85 1.19 -5.80
N ARG A 52 10.74 1.61 -5.24
CA ARG A 52 10.17 2.94 -5.51
C ARG A 52 11.08 4.05 -4.96
N PHE A 53 11.77 3.79 -3.84
CA PHE A 53 12.57 4.77 -3.11
C PHE A 53 14.08 4.52 -3.19
N PHE A 54 14.48 3.29 -3.45
CA PHE A 54 15.88 2.87 -3.48
C PHE A 54 16.27 2.22 -4.80
N TRP A 55 17.54 2.37 -5.16
CA TRP A 55 18.19 1.49 -6.10
C TRP A 55 18.63 0.25 -5.32
N VAL A 56 18.06 -0.91 -5.64
CA VAL A 56 18.27 -2.14 -4.88
C VAL A 56 19.05 -3.14 -5.70
N SER A 57 20.11 -3.72 -5.09
CA SER A 57 20.88 -4.84 -5.64
C SER A 57 21.10 -5.92 -4.59
N GLY A 58 21.26 -7.15 -5.01
CA GLY A 58 21.43 -8.33 -4.16
C GLY A 58 20.39 -9.41 -4.49
N PRO A 59 20.12 -10.37 -3.59
CA PRO A 59 20.67 -10.44 -2.23
C PRO A 59 22.18 -10.70 -2.20
N ASN A 60 22.86 -10.17 -1.19
CA ASN A 60 24.24 -10.47 -0.87
C ASN A 60 24.36 -11.89 -0.28
N LEU A 61 25.57 -12.41 -0.15
CA LEU A 61 25.79 -13.74 0.41
C LEU A 61 25.37 -13.90 1.87
N ASP A 62 25.26 -12.80 2.62
CA ASP A 62 24.75 -12.76 3.99
C ASP A 62 23.21 -12.62 4.07
N GLY A 63 22.52 -12.63 2.92
CA GLY A 63 21.08 -12.44 2.82
C GLY A 63 20.61 -10.99 2.90
N SER A 64 21.52 -10.04 3.03
CA SER A 64 21.22 -8.61 3.02
C SER A 64 21.00 -8.06 1.61
N TRP A 65 20.44 -6.84 1.51
CA TRP A 65 20.30 -6.09 0.26
C TRP A 65 21.14 -4.83 0.30
N THR A 66 21.76 -4.50 -0.81
CA THR A 66 22.38 -3.18 -0.97
C THR A 66 21.32 -2.21 -1.49
N ALA A 67 21.02 -1.17 -0.73
CA ALA A 67 20.01 -0.18 -1.06
C ALA A 67 20.65 1.22 -1.07
N THR A 68 20.63 1.89 -2.22
CA THR A 68 21.07 3.28 -2.37
C THR A 68 19.84 4.16 -2.54
N PRO A 69 19.60 5.18 -1.68
CA PRO A 69 18.49 6.09 -1.83
C PRO A 69 18.47 6.75 -3.20
N LYS A 70 17.30 6.90 -3.80
CA LYS A 70 17.11 7.71 -5.00
C LYS A 70 17.20 9.19 -4.66
N ASP A 71 17.41 10.04 -5.67
CA ASP A 71 17.40 11.48 -5.51
C ASP A 71 16.11 11.98 -4.89
N LEU A 72 16.22 12.60 -3.71
CA LEU A 72 15.07 13.03 -2.92
C LEU A 72 14.27 14.13 -3.64
N ASP A 73 14.93 15.06 -4.31
CA ASP A 73 14.26 16.14 -5.02
C ASP A 73 13.49 15.63 -6.24
N GLY A 74 14.06 14.66 -6.94
CA GLY A 74 13.38 13.96 -8.04
C GLY A 74 12.14 13.19 -7.54
N LEU A 75 12.26 12.49 -6.40
CA LEU A 75 11.14 11.81 -5.76
C LEU A 75 10.03 12.80 -5.36
N LYS A 76 10.37 13.90 -4.69
CA LYS A 76 9.41 14.94 -4.31
C LYS A 76 8.64 15.47 -5.50
N LYS A 77 9.31 15.78 -6.61
CA LYS A 77 8.67 16.26 -7.84
C LYS A 77 7.71 15.24 -8.43
N SER A 78 8.15 13.99 -8.58
CA SER A 78 7.34 12.93 -9.19
C SER A 78 6.11 12.57 -8.35
N TRP A 79 6.28 12.45 -7.02
CA TRP A 79 5.18 12.14 -6.12
C TRP A 79 4.20 13.31 -5.94
N THR A 80 4.68 14.55 -5.95
CA THR A 80 3.80 15.74 -5.99
C THR A 80 2.93 15.74 -7.25
N ALA A 81 3.50 15.41 -8.41
CA ALA A 81 2.72 15.30 -9.64
C ALA A 81 1.69 14.15 -9.55
N GLN A 82 2.08 13.00 -8.98
CA GLN A 82 1.19 11.87 -8.79
C GLN A 82 0.02 12.19 -7.84
N PHE A 83 0.28 12.85 -6.70
CA PHE A 83 -0.78 13.24 -5.77
C PHE A 83 -1.74 14.28 -6.36
N LYS A 84 -1.23 15.24 -7.14
CA LYS A 84 -2.09 16.18 -7.90
C LYS A 84 -2.96 15.43 -8.90
N GLN A 85 -2.40 14.45 -9.62
CA GLN A 85 -3.16 13.64 -10.57
C GLN A 85 -4.22 12.78 -9.86
N THR A 86 -3.90 12.18 -8.71
CA THR A 86 -4.85 11.44 -7.89
C THR A 86 -6.00 12.33 -7.44
N ALA A 87 -5.70 13.51 -6.88
CA ALA A 87 -6.71 14.47 -6.46
C ALA A 87 -7.60 14.92 -7.63
N TYR A 88 -7.00 15.18 -8.80
CA TYR A 88 -7.76 15.50 -10.01
C TYR A 88 -8.73 14.36 -10.37
N SER A 89 -8.26 13.13 -10.42
CA SER A 89 -9.10 11.96 -10.72
C SER A 89 -10.25 11.78 -9.72
N MET A 90 -10.03 12.13 -8.44
CA MET A 90 -11.04 12.07 -7.40
C MET A 90 -12.10 13.18 -7.52
N LEU A 91 -11.73 14.35 -8.01
CA LEU A 91 -12.64 15.49 -8.17
C LEU A 91 -13.43 15.42 -9.47
N LEU A 92 -12.86 14.85 -10.53
CA LEU A 92 -13.40 14.81 -11.89
C LEU A 92 -14.85 14.27 -11.96
N PRO A 93 -15.25 13.17 -11.29
CA PRO A 93 -16.61 12.65 -11.37
C PRO A 93 -17.68 13.62 -10.88
N SER A 94 -17.31 14.61 -10.06
CA SER A 94 -18.24 15.61 -9.49
C SER A 94 -18.12 17.00 -10.10
N ASP A 95 -17.29 17.20 -11.13
CA ASP A 95 -17.13 18.53 -11.75
C ASP A 95 -18.39 19.02 -12.45
N TRP A 96 -19.22 18.11 -12.97
CA TRP A 96 -20.52 18.43 -13.54
C TRP A 96 -21.47 19.13 -12.54
N LEU A 97 -21.33 18.85 -11.22
CA LEU A 97 -22.11 19.52 -10.18
C LEU A 97 -21.83 21.05 -10.13
N ILE A 98 -20.56 21.43 -10.36
CA ILE A 98 -20.15 22.83 -10.41
C ILE A 98 -20.73 23.51 -11.66
N ILE A 99 -20.67 22.83 -12.81
CA ILE A 99 -21.23 23.32 -14.06
C ILE A 99 -22.74 23.50 -13.89
N ARG A 100 -23.45 22.49 -13.36
CA ARG A 100 -24.89 22.56 -13.09
C ARG A 100 -25.27 23.74 -12.18
N LYS A 101 -24.47 23.97 -11.12
CA LYS A 101 -24.70 25.11 -10.22
C LYS A 101 -24.54 26.42 -10.97
N GLN A 102 -23.57 26.55 -11.86
CA GLN A 102 -23.34 27.77 -12.63
C GLN A 102 -24.43 28.03 -13.70
N GLU A 103 -24.94 26.95 -14.34
CA GLU A 103 -25.89 27.08 -15.44
C GLU A 103 -27.34 27.32 -14.97
N ASN A 104 -27.78 26.62 -13.93
CA ASN A 104 -29.18 26.64 -13.50
C ASN A 104 -29.37 26.92 -12.00
N ASN A 105 -28.31 27.36 -11.31
CA ASN A 105 -28.29 27.67 -9.88
C ASN A 105 -28.75 26.52 -8.95
N THR A 106 -28.61 25.27 -9.39
CA THR A 106 -28.89 24.10 -8.54
C THR A 106 -27.74 23.89 -7.57
N ASP A 107 -28.00 23.87 -6.28
CA ASP A 107 -26.96 23.68 -5.25
C ASP A 107 -26.24 22.34 -5.36
N ILE A 108 -24.95 22.36 -5.03
CA ILE A 108 -24.14 21.14 -4.91
C ILE A 108 -24.56 20.46 -3.59
N PRO A 109 -24.84 19.14 -3.58
CA PRO A 109 -25.11 18.43 -2.34
C PRO A 109 -24.00 18.63 -1.30
N ALA A 110 -24.37 18.74 -0.03
CA ALA A 110 -23.46 19.11 1.05
C ALA A 110 -22.33 18.08 1.25
N ASP A 111 -22.63 16.79 1.10
CA ASP A 111 -21.67 15.67 1.14
C ASP A 111 -20.59 15.80 0.06
N TRP A 112 -20.99 16.14 -1.18
CA TRP A 112 -20.05 16.41 -2.26
C TRP A 112 -19.21 17.65 -2.03
N THR A 113 -19.79 18.70 -1.46
CA THR A 113 -19.03 19.91 -1.09
C THR A 113 -17.96 19.57 -0.04
N THR A 114 -18.33 18.83 1.00
CA THR A 114 -17.43 18.40 2.07
C THR A 114 -16.32 17.50 1.52
N TYR A 115 -16.67 16.51 0.69
CA TYR A 115 -15.71 15.62 0.06
C TYR A 115 -14.68 16.38 -0.79
N ARG A 116 -15.15 17.25 -1.67
CA ARG A 116 -14.28 18.04 -2.57
C ARG A 116 -13.31 18.92 -1.78
N GLU A 117 -13.78 19.52 -0.68
CA GLU A 117 -12.91 20.30 0.21
C GLU A 117 -11.89 19.40 0.91
N ALA A 118 -12.31 18.26 1.45
CA ALA A 118 -11.41 17.30 2.09
C ALA A 118 -10.31 16.83 1.15
N VAL A 119 -10.61 16.53 -0.13
CA VAL A 119 -9.61 16.16 -1.14
C VAL A 119 -8.60 17.28 -1.37
N ARG A 120 -9.04 18.54 -1.49
CA ARG A 120 -8.14 19.70 -1.69
C ARG A 120 -7.24 19.93 -0.49
N VAL A 121 -7.82 19.93 0.72
CA VAL A 121 -7.07 20.11 1.98
C VAL A 121 -6.04 19.01 2.15
N LYS A 122 -6.44 17.75 1.93
CA LYS A 122 -5.51 16.60 2.04
C LYS A 122 -4.38 16.70 1.03
N THR A 123 -4.67 17.09 -0.20
CA THR A 123 -3.65 17.29 -1.24
C THR A 123 -2.64 18.36 -0.85
N ALA A 124 -3.12 19.53 -0.42
CA ALA A 124 -2.26 20.64 -0.01
C ALA A 124 -1.38 20.24 1.19
N TYR A 125 -1.97 19.62 2.21
CA TYR A 125 -1.25 19.12 3.38
C TYR A 125 -0.16 18.11 2.99
N THR A 126 -0.50 17.11 2.17
CA THR A 126 0.45 16.08 1.74
C THR A 126 1.61 16.66 0.94
N ILE A 127 1.34 17.60 0.03
CA ILE A 127 2.40 18.26 -0.76
C ILE A 127 3.32 19.06 0.16
N THR A 128 2.78 19.82 1.11
CA THR A 128 3.59 20.57 2.09
C THR A 128 4.45 19.62 2.94
N ALA A 129 3.91 18.49 3.36
CA ALA A 129 4.67 17.49 4.11
C ALA A 129 5.79 16.84 3.29
N LEU A 130 5.55 16.55 1.99
CA LEU A 130 6.59 16.06 1.08
C LEU A 130 7.72 17.08 0.88
N GLU A 131 7.38 18.35 0.70
CA GLU A 131 8.36 19.43 0.55
C GLU A 131 9.21 19.61 1.81
N ALA A 132 8.61 19.44 2.98
CA ALA A 132 9.28 19.55 4.28
C ALA A 132 10.15 18.34 4.63
N ALA A 133 10.01 17.18 3.99
CA ALA A 133 10.81 16.01 4.25
C ALA A 133 12.31 16.30 3.99
N THR A 134 13.17 16.03 4.97
CA THR A 134 14.62 16.31 4.89
C THR A 134 15.44 15.12 4.42
N ASP A 135 14.88 13.92 4.51
CA ASP A 135 15.53 12.67 4.16
C ASP A 135 14.54 11.67 3.58
N ILE A 136 15.06 10.53 3.11
CA ILE A 136 14.26 9.51 2.44
C ILE A 136 13.27 8.83 3.41
N ASP A 137 13.61 8.68 4.67
CA ASP A 137 12.75 7.99 5.65
C ASP A 137 11.55 8.87 6.01
N ALA A 138 11.78 10.17 6.24
CA ALA A 138 10.70 11.15 6.42
C ALA A 138 9.80 11.21 5.19
N PHE A 139 10.37 11.17 3.99
CA PHE A 139 9.62 11.13 2.74
C PHE A 139 8.74 9.86 2.62
N ILE A 140 9.30 8.67 2.88
CA ILE A 140 8.59 7.39 2.86
C ILE A 140 7.43 7.42 3.87
N SER A 141 7.67 7.94 5.07
CA SER A 141 6.63 8.07 6.09
C SER A 141 5.43 8.87 5.59
N VAL A 142 5.65 10.01 4.93
CA VAL A 142 4.57 10.82 4.34
C VAL A 142 3.82 10.02 3.28
N VAL A 143 4.54 9.41 2.34
CA VAL A 143 3.94 8.69 1.19
C VAL A 143 3.10 7.50 1.63
N THR A 144 3.56 6.75 2.64
CA THR A 144 2.90 5.51 3.09
C THR A 144 1.73 5.73 4.03
N THR A 145 1.60 6.92 4.62
CA THR A 145 0.53 7.25 5.57
C THR A 145 -0.60 8.09 4.97
N VAL A 146 -0.58 8.33 3.66
CA VAL A 146 -1.65 9.10 3.00
C VAL A 146 -2.94 8.29 2.94
N GLU A 147 -3.96 8.76 3.66
CA GLU A 147 -5.33 8.27 3.55
C GLU A 147 -6.19 9.30 2.82
N TRP A 148 -6.82 8.90 1.73
CA TRP A 148 -7.67 9.75 0.94
C TRP A 148 -9.12 9.73 1.43
N PRO A 149 -9.86 10.85 1.30
CA PRO A 149 -11.30 10.89 1.60
C PRO A 149 -12.07 9.89 0.74
N VAL A 150 -13.09 9.28 1.33
CA VAL A 150 -14.00 8.37 0.62
C VAL A 150 -15.07 9.18 -0.09
N SER A 151 -15.30 8.89 -1.38
CA SER A 151 -16.36 9.53 -2.18
C SER A 151 -17.75 9.26 -1.58
N PRO A 152 -18.69 10.21 -1.64
CA PRO A 152 -20.07 10.00 -1.24
C PRO A 152 -20.73 8.78 -1.90
N ASP A 153 -20.40 8.51 -3.17
CA ASP A 153 -20.92 7.34 -3.90
C ASP A 153 -20.40 5.99 -3.38
N ASN A 154 -19.27 6.00 -2.65
CA ASN A 154 -18.62 4.81 -2.11
C ASN A 154 -18.72 4.72 -0.57
N GLN A 155 -19.48 5.60 0.07
CA GLN A 155 -19.73 5.46 1.51
C GLN A 155 -20.62 4.25 1.76
N PRO A 156 -20.33 3.41 2.78
CA PRO A 156 -21.25 2.36 3.19
C PRO A 156 -22.57 3.01 3.56
N MET A 157 -23.68 2.49 3.00
CA MET A 157 -25.01 2.96 3.38
C MET A 157 -25.15 2.80 4.90
N VAL A 158 -25.21 3.94 5.60
CA VAL A 158 -25.62 3.94 7.01
C VAL A 158 -27.10 3.61 6.97
N GLU A 159 -27.48 2.40 7.39
CA GLU A 159 -28.89 2.09 7.62
C GLU A 159 -29.41 3.13 8.61
N GLU A 160 -30.29 4.02 8.13
CA GLU A 160 -31.01 4.90 9.05
C GLU A 160 -31.72 4.02 10.08
N PRO A 161 -31.62 4.33 11.39
CA PRO A 161 -32.34 3.59 12.41
C PRO A 161 -33.83 3.60 12.05
N VAL A 162 -34.34 2.42 11.72
CA VAL A 162 -35.75 2.26 11.42
C VAL A 162 -36.52 2.83 12.59
N ALA A 163 -37.28 3.91 12.35
CA ALA A 163 -38.13 4.49 13.36
C ALA A 163 -39.05 3.37 13.95
N PRO A 164 -39.19 3.30 15.27
CA PRO A 164 -40.01 2.25 15.87
C PRO A 164 -41.42 2.29 15.25
N VAL A 165 -41.82 1.17 14.68
CA VAL A 165 -43.18 0.99 14.18
C VAL A 165 -44.13 1.18 15.36
N VAL A 166 -44.79 2.33 15.41
CA VAL A 166 -45.88 2.56 16.41
C VAL A 166 -47.04 1.71 15.97
N GLU A 167 -47.27 0.58 16.66
CA GLU A 167 -48.44 -0.21 16.41
C GLU A 167 -49.69 0.65 16.67
N PRO A 168 -50.69 0.61 15.79
CA PRO A 168 -51.92 1.35 16.01
C PRO A 168 -52.66 0.81 17.25
N ILE A 169 -52.91 1.71 18.20
CA ILE A 169 -53.67 1.41 19.42
C ILE A 169 -55.05 0.88 19.00
N GLN A 170 -55.31 -0.38 19.30
CA GLN A 170 -56.65 -0.96 19.07
C GLN A 170 -57.69 -0.29 19.98
N PRO A 171 -58.85 0.11 19.47
CA PRO A 171 -59.89 0.68 20.29
C PRO A 171 -60.43 -0.37 21.28
N VAL A 172 -60.41 -0.02 22.56
CA VAL A 172 -60.98 -0.85 23.62
C VAL A 172 -62.50 -0.87 23.46
N SER A 173 -63.10 -2.05 23.18
CA SER A 173 -64.54 -2.23 23.19
C SER A 173 -65.11 -1.93 24.56
N PRO A 174 -66.18 -1.15 24.68
CA PRO A 174 -66.84 -0.96 25.97
C PRO A 174 -67.50 -2.24 26.42
N ALA A 175 -67.23 -2.63 27.67
CA ALA A 175 -67.96 -3.75 28.37
C ALA A 175 -69.45 -3.48 28.50
N GLN A 176 -70.23 -4.46 28.11
CA GLN A 176 -71.68 -4.54 28.45
C GLN A 176 -71.90 -5.00 29.87
#